data_05651516fd421356c25da088612ac27c
#
_entry.id   05651516fd421356c25da088612ac27c
#
_cell.length_a   1.000
_cell.length_b   1.000
_cell.length_c   1.000
_cell.angle_alpha   90.00
_cell.angle_beta   90.00
_cell.angle_gamma   90.00
#
_symmetry.space_group_name_H-M   'P 1'
#
loop_
_entity.id
_entity.type
_entity.pdbx_description
1 polymer ?
#
loop_
_entity_poly.entity_id
_entity_poly.type
_entity_poly.pdbx_seq_one_letter_code
_entity_poly.pdbx_strand_id
1 'polypeptide(L)'
;QRNNLLDCNAIFRNLRGFALGEKNSAFPEDLTRINGRRLDYIKSLGYYPKAAANSLRLLLMGSHFFDFGVFEPNIEKIDKTSQILIKSIKENETDLNDKMVFDMIEKADRNLLESFDKRRDYDYSFKEEVAVGLIEDLYFNNVAAIKNK
;
A
#
# COMPACT_ATOMS: atom_id res chain seq x y z
N GLN A 1 6.15 31.12 -10.49
CA GLN A 1 5.31 30.68 -9.36
C GLN A 1 5.04 29.20 -9.50
N ARG A 2 5.68 28.43 -8.70
CA ARG A 2 5.24 27.07 -8.52
C ARG A 2 3.86 27.14 -7.85
N ASN A 3 2.85 26.92 -8.63
CA ASN A 3 1.54 26.69 -8.08
C ASN A 3 1.65 25.49 -7.14
N ASN A 4 1.06 25.60 -5.97
CA ASN A 4 0.91 24.52 -4.99
C ASN A 4 0.04 23.38 -5.56
N LEU A 5 0.12 23.16 -6.85
CA LEU A 5 -0.51 22.05 -7.53
C LEU A 5 0.35 20.83 -7.32
N LEU A 6 -0.11 20.01 -6.42
CA LEU A 6 0.44 18.67 -6.28
C LEU A 6 0.26 17.96 -7.60
N ASP A 7 1.36 17.47 -8.11
CA ASP A 7 1.31 16.58 -9.25
C ASP A 7 0.69 15.25 -8.81
N CYS A 8 -0.62 15.13 -9.00
CA CYS A 8 -1.37 13.91 -8.65
C CYS A 8 -0.80 12.68 -9.37
N ASN A 9 -0.23 12.87 -10.55
CA ASN A 9 0.44 11.79 -11.28
C ASN A 9 1.69 11.30 -10.52
N ALA A 10 2.48 12.23 -9.96
CA ALA A 10 3.66 11.88 -9.18
C ALA A 10 3.29 11.15 -7.89
N ILE A 11 2.27 11.64 -7.18
CA ILE A 11 1.75 11.00 -5.97
C ILE A 11 1.27 9.58 -6.29
N PHE A 12 0.47 9.43 -7.33
CA PHE A 12 -0.05 8.13 -7.76
C PHE A 12 1.08 7.15 -8.10
N ARG A 13 2.05 7.58 -8.92
CA ARG A 13 3.18 6.73 -9.30
C ARG A 13 4.01 6.30 -8.11
N ASN A 14 4.31 7.21 -7.20
CA ASN A 14 5.11 6.91 -6.02
C ASN A 14 4.37 5.95 -5.08
N LEU A 15 3.14 6.25 -4.76
CA LEU A 15 2.33 5.42 -3.86
C LEU A 15 2.13 4.02 -4.44
N ARG A 16 1.72 3.94 -5.69
CA ARG A 16 1.54 2.65 -6.37
C ARG A 16 2.85 1.89 -6.50
N GLY A 17 3.94 2.60 -6.80
CA GLY A 17 5.28 2.00 -6.86
C GLY A 17 5.70 1.37 -5.54
N PHE A 18 5.48 2.04 -4.41
CA PHE A 18 5.74 1.46 -3.09
C PHE A 18 4.84 0.26 -2.81
N ALA A 19 3.56 0.35 -3.12
CA ALA A 19 2.61 -0.73 -2.90
C ALA A 19 2.96 -1.99 -3.72
N LEU A 20 3.30 -1.81 -5.00
CA LEU A 20 3.71 -2.92 -5.86
C LEU A 20 5.09 -3.47 -5.46
N GLY A 21 6.00 -2.64 -4.96
CA GLY A 21 7.25 -3.08 -4.37
C GLY A 21 7.03 -3.99 -3.17
N GLU A 22 6.11 -3.64 -2.29
CA GLU A 22 5.71 -4.47 -1.16
C GLU A 22 5.02 -5.77 -1.61
N LYS A 23 4.19 -5.71 -2.65
CA LYS A 23 3.59 -6.89 -3.27
C LYS A 23 4.66 -7.84 -3.80
N ASN A 24 5.65 -7.31 -4.52
CA ASN A 24 6.75 -8.11 -5.03
C ASN A 24 7.61 -8.71 -3.90
N SER A 25 7.76 -7.99 -2.80
CA SER A 25 8.41 -8.51 -1.60
C SER A 25 7.62 -9.63 -0.94
N ALA A 26 6.28 -9.58 -0.99
CA ALA A 26 5.40 -10.60 -0.44
C ALA A 26 5.34 -11.86 -1.33
N PHE A 27 5.36 -11.68 -2.66
CA PHE A 27 5.23 -12.73 -3.66
C PHE A 27 6.40 -12.69 -4.66
N PRO A 28 7.62 -12.94 -4.20
CA PRO A 28 8.79 -12.83 -5.09
C PRO A 28 8.81 -13.96 -6.12
N GLU A 29 9.21 -13.64 -7.34
CA GLU A 29 9.40 -14.62 -8.41
C GLU A 29 10.69 -15.42 -8.22
N ASP A 30 11.74 -14.77 -7.69
CA ASP A 30 13.06 -15.37 -7.49
C ASP A 30 13.37 -15.44 -5.99
N LEU A 31 13.57 -16.66 -5.49
CA LEU A 31 13.86 -16.93 -4.09
C LEU A 31 15.36 -16.98 -3.77
N THR A 32 16.24 -16.90 -4.78
CA THR A 32 17.69 -17.13 -4.59
C THR A 32 18.36 -16.09 -3.70
N ARG A 33 17.81 -14.88 -3.64
CA ARG A 33 18.36 -13.78 -2.83
C ARG A 33 17.62 -13.57 -1.51
N ILE A 34 16.66 -14.43 -1.22
CA ILE A 34 15.84 -14.31 -0.02
C ILE A 34 16.39 -15.27 1.02
N ASN A 35 16.53 -14.77 2.25
CA ASN A 35 17.01 -15.58 3.37
C ASN A 35 16.26 -15.25 4.66
N GLY A 36 16.57 -15.98 5.72
CA GLY A 36 16.07 -15.74 7.04
C GLY A 36 14.56 -15.95 7.18
N ARG A 37 13.94 -15.17 8.06
CA ARG A 37 12.54 -15.30 8.46
C ARG A 37 11.56 -15.10 7.29
N ARG A 38 11.88 -14.19 6.39
CA ARG A 38 11.07 -13.94 5.20
C ARG A 38 11.00 -15.19 4.32
N LEU A 39 12.12 -15.86 4.08
CA LEU A 39 12.16 -17.09 3.29
C LEU A 39 11.35 -18.19 3.97
N ASP A 40 11.43 -18.31 5.30
CA ASP A 40 10.67 -19.30 6.06
C ASP A 40 9.16 -19.11 5.87
N TYR A 41 8.67 -17.87 5.94
CA TYR A 41 7.26 -17.56 5.68
C TYR A 41 6.85 -17.90 4.25
N ILE A 42 7.66 -17.52 3.27
CA ILE A 42 7.36 -17.80 1.85
C ILE A 42 7.30 -19.31 1.60
N LYS A 43 8.22 -20.09 2.17
CA LYS A 43 8.23 -21.54 2.02
C LYS A 43 7.02 -22.20 2.70
N SER A 44 6.60 -21.71 3.86
CA SER A 44 5.52 -22.32 4.64
C SER A 44 4.14 -21.84 4.21
N LEU A 45 3.97 -20.56 3.85
CA LEU A 45 2.69 -19.93 3.56
C LEU A 45 2.48 -19.62 2.08
N GLY A 46 3.55 -19.58 1.29
CA GLY A 46 3.51 -19.13 -0.09
C GLY A 46 3.69 -17.62 -0.27
N TYR A 47 3.80 -16.87 0.83
CA TYR A 47 3.98 -15.41 0.78
C TYR A 47 4.54 -14.86 2.10
N TYR A 48 5.01 -13.61 2.07
CA TYR A 48 5.46 -12.90 3.26
C TYR A 48 4.35 -11.98 3.79
N PRO A 49 3.72 -12.31 4.94
CA PRO A 49 2.53 -11.60 5.43
C PRO A 49 2.72 -10.11 5.69
N LYS A 50 3.84 -9.72 6.29
CA LYS A 50 4.11 -8.32 6.62
C LYS A 50 4.10 -7.41 5.38
N ALA A 51 4.76 -7.85 4.31
CA ALA A 51 4.80 -7.08 3.06
C ALA A 51 3.44 -7.07 2.37
N ALA A 52 2.70 -8.19 2.39
CA ALA A 52 1.35 -8.24 1.84
C ALA A 52 0.39 -7.28 2.55
N ALA A 53 0.42 -7.26 3.87
CA ALA A 53 -0.39 -6.34 4.68
C ALA A 53 -0.03 -4.88 4.38
N ASN A 54 1.26 -4.57 4.23
CA ASN A 54 1.71 -3.22 3.92
C ASN A 54 1.27 -2.78 2.52
N SER A 55 1.33 -3.68 1.53
CA SER A 55 0.82 -3.40 0.18
C SER A 55 -0.67 -3.04 0.21
N LEU A 56 -1.49 -3.84 0.88
CA LEU A 56 -2.93 -3.57 1.04
C LEU A 56 -3.19 -2.23 1.71
N ARG A 57 -2.46 -1.93 2.79
CA ARG A 57 -2.60 -0.66 3.50
C ARG A 57 -2.33 0.53 2.58
N LEU A 58 -1.24 0.49 1.84
CA LEU A 58 -0.87 1.58 0.92
C LEU A 58 -1.90 1.77 -0.19
N LEU A 59 -2.41 0.68 -0.76
CA LEU A 59 -3.42 0.74 -1.83
C LEU A 59 -4.74 1.32 -1.32
N LEU A 60 -5.17 0.96 -0.11
CA LEU A 60 -6.38 1.51 0.51
C LEU A 60 -6.23 2.99 0.84
N MET A 61 -5.08 3.39 1.38
CA MET A 61 -4.79 4.80 1.64
C MET A 61 -4.83 5.63 0.36
N GLY A 62 -4.24 5.10 -0.70
CA GLY A 62 -4.23 5.76 -2.00
C GLY A 62 -5.62 5.91 -2.60
N SER A 63 -6.42 4.85 -2.59
CA SER A 63 -7.80 4.91 -3.08
C SER A 63 -8.62 5.95 -2.31
N HIS A 64 -8.51 5.96 -0.99
CA HIS A 64 -9.20 6.94 -0.15
C HIS A 64 -8.75 8.38 -0.49
N PHE A 65 -7.44 8.58 -0.65
CA PHE A 65 -6.89 9.89 -1.00
C PHE A 65 -7.46 10.41 -2.32
N PHE A 66 -7.52 9.58 -3.34
CA PHE A 66 -8.05 9.99 -4.64
C PHE A 66 -9.58 10.11 -4.64
N ASP A 67 -10.29 9.30 -3.88
CA ASP A 67 -11.74 9.36 -3.80
C ASP A 67 -12.23 10.60 -3.03
N PHE A 68 -11.56 10.99 -1.96
CA PHE A 68 -12.03 12.03 -1.03
C PHE A 68 -11.16 13.27 -0.97
N GLY A 69 -9.97 13.25 -1.56
CA GLY A 69 -9.03 14.37 -1.50
C GLY A 69 -8.41 14.59 -0.12
N VAL A 70 -8.52 13.61 0.77
CA VAL A 70 -8.03 13.68 2.16
C VAL A 70 -7.10 12.52 2.42
N PHE A 71 -5.93 12.85 2.98
CA PHE A 71 -5.00 11.84 3.44
C PHE A 71 -5.40 11.35 4.84
N GLU A 72 -5.65 10.06 4.95
CA GLU A 72 -5.94 9.41 6.23
C GLU A 72 -4.98 8.24 6.45
N PRO A 73 -3.97 8.39 7.35
CA PRO A 73 -3.00 7.32 7.60
C PRO A 73 -3.56 6.17 8.43
N ASN A 74 -4.65 6.39 9.14
CA ASN A 74 -5.27 5.38 9.98
C ASN A 74 -6.34 4.61 9.21
N ILE A 75 -6.04 3.37 8.85
CA ILE A 75 -6.94 2.52 8.07
C ILE A 75 -8.26 2.27 8.80
N GLU A 76 -8.27 2.23 10.14
CA GLU A 76 -9.49 2.06 10.91
C GLU A 76 -10.51 3.17 10.63
N LYS A 77 -10.03 4.40 10.40
CA LYS A 77 -10.88 5.54 10.04
C LYS A 77 -11.36 5.49 8.58
N ILE A 78 -10.67 4.76 7.72
CA ILE A 78 -11.08 4.55 6.34
C ILE A 78 -12.13 3.42 6.29
N ASP A 79 -11.78 2.26 6.82
CA ASP A 79 -12.64 1.09 6.87
C ASP A 79 -12.17 0.14 7.97
N LYS A 80 -13.01 0.01 8.99
CA LYS A 80 -12.70 -0.83 10.15
C LYS A 80 -12.54 -2.31 9.79
N THR A 81 -13.34 -2.81 8.88
CA THR A 81 -13.25 -4.19 8.40
C THR A 81 -11.91 -4.45 7.72
N SER A 82 -11.47 -3.51 6.88
CA SER A 82 -10.14 -3.58 6.22
C SER A 82 -9.00 -3.54 7.24
N GLN A 83 -9.14 -2.73 8.29
CA GLN A 83 -8.14 -2.68 9.35
C GLN A 83 -7.98 -4.02 10.05
N ILE A 84 -9.08 -4.65 10.41
CA ILE A 84 -9.08 -5.98 11.06
C ILE A 84 -8.42 -7.01 10.15
N LEU A 85 -8.79 -7.00 8.87
CA LEU A 85 -8.26 -7.92 7.88
C LEU A 85 -6.75 -7.75 7.67
N ILE A 86 -6.30 -6.52 7.47
CA ILE A 86 -4.87 -6.21 7.29
C ILE A 86 -4.06 -6.64 8.50
N LYS A 87 -4.57 -6.36 9.70
CA LYS A 87 -3.92 -6.78 10.94
C LYS A 87 -3.83 -8.31 11.05
N SER A 88 -4.90 -9.02 10.71
CA SER A 88 -4.91 -10.49 10.75
C SER A 88 -3.92 -11.09 9.76
N ILE A 89 -3.78 -10.51 8.56
CA ILE A 89 -2.77 -10.92 7.58
C ILE A 89 -1.36 -10.68 8.13
N LYS A 90 -1.11 -9.47 8.64
CA LYS A 90 0.21 -9.08 9.16
C LYS A 90 0.68 -10.00 10.29
N GLU A 91 -0.22 -10.39 11.18
CA GLU A 91 0.04 -11.24 12.35
C GLU A 91 -0.05 -12.73 12.03
N ASN A 92 -0.32 -13.08 10.79
CA ASN A 92 -0.56 -14.47 10.34
C ASN A 92 -1.65 -15.17 11.17
N GLU A 93 -2.73 -14.44 11.45
CA GLU A 93 -3.92 -14.92 12.18
C GLU A 93 -5.14 -14.94 11.26
N THR A 94 -4.95 -15.41 10.02
CA THR A 94 -6.00 -15.43 9.00
C THR A 94 -6.15 -16.83 8.39
N ASP A 95 -7.36 -17.18 8.00
CA ASP A 95 -7.66 -18.40 7.25
C ASP A 95 -7.45 -18.23 5.73
N LEU A 96 -7.05 -17.04 5.29
CA LEU A 96 -6.80 -16.75 3.88
C LEU A 96 -5.50 -17.44 3.42
N ASN A 97 -5.55 -18.09 2.26
CA ASN A 97 -4.35 -18.63 1.64
C ASN A 97 -3.62 -17.57 0.80
N ASP A 98 -2.44 -17.93 0.29
CA ASP A 98 -1.59 -17.06 -0.52
C ASP A 98 -2.31 -16.51 -1.75
N LYS A 99 -3.06 -17.34 -2.45
CA LYS A 99 -3.82 -16.92 -3.65
C LYS A 99 -4.89 -15.90 -3.30
N MET A 100 -5.62 -16.11 -2.22
CA MET A 100 -6.66 -15.17 -1.76
C MET A 100 -6.05 -13.82 -1.42
N VAL A 101 -4.92 -13.80 -0.72
CA VAL A 101 -4.22 -12.56 -0.36
C VAL A 101 -3.68 -11.87 -1.62
N PHE A 102 -3.11 -12.61 -2.55
CA PHE A 102 -2.66 -12.07 -3.83
C PHE A 102 -3.82 -11.42 -4.60
N ASP A 103 -4.95 -12.10 -4.72
CA ASP A 103 -6.12 -11.59 -5.44
C ASP A 103 -6.69 -10.34 -4.76
N MET A 104 -6.64 -10.25 -3.44
CA MET A 104 -7.06 -9.05 -2.70
C MET A 104 -6.16 -7.85 -3.02
N ILE A 105 -4.87 -8.04 -3.12
CA ILE A 105 -3.92 -6.98 -3.50
C ILE A 105 -4.20 -6.53 -4.94
N GLU A 106 -4.41 -7.47 -5.85
CA GLU A 106 -4.74 -7.17 -7.25
C GLU A 106 -6.04 -6.35 -7.35
N LYS A 107 -7.06 -6.71 -6.59
CA LYS A 107 -8.32 -5.97 -6.54
C LYS A 107 -8.13 -4.57 -5.97
N ALA A 108 -7.36 -4.44 -4.90
CA ALA A 108 -7.05 -3.14 -4.29
C ALA A 108 -6.27 -2.24 -5.26
N ASP A 109 -5.36 -2.81 -6.05
CA ASP A 109 -4.64 -2.07 -7.08
C ASP A 109 -5.58 -1.57 -8.19
N ARG A 110 -6.49 -2.42 -8.65
CA ARG A 110 -7.51 -2.01 -9.62
C ARG A 110 -8.40 -0.88 -9.08
N ASN A 111 -8.79 -0.97 -7.82
CA ASN A 111 -9.58 0.09 -7.17
C ASN A 111 -8.81 1.41 -7.11
N LEU A 112 -7.50 1.35 -6.83
CA LEU A 112 -6.65 2.54 -6.84
C LEU A 112 -6.58 3.17 -8.24
N LEU A 113 -6.41 2.36 -9.29
CA LEU A 113 -6.40 2.82 -10.67
C LEU A 113 -7.72 3.51 -11.03
N GLU A 114 -8.85 2.92 -10.65
CA GLU A 114 -10.17 3.50 -10.88
C GLU A 114 -10.36 4.84 -10.15
N SER A 115 -9.96 4.90 -8.87
CA SER A 115 -10.05 6.12 -8.08
C SER A 115 -9.19 7.23 -8.68
N PHE A 116 -7.98 6.90 -9.10
CA PHE A 116 -7.08 7.84 -9.77
C PHE A 116 -7.65 8.34 -11.09
N ASP A 117 -8.17 7.44 -11.94
CA ASP A 117 -8.73 7.80 -13.24
C ASP A 117 -9.94 8.73 -13.12
N LYS A 118 -10.78 8.53 -12.13
CA LYS A 118 -11.90 9.43 -11.85
C LYS A 118 -11.45 10.84 -11.46
N ARG A 119 -10.28 10.96 -10.87
CA ARG A 119 -9.78 12.19 -10.28
C ARG A 119 -8.80 12.96 -11.13
N ARG A 120 -8.10 12.31 -12.06
CA ARG A 120 -7.08 12.98 -12.89
C ARG A 120 -7.62 14.15 -13.71
N ASP A 121 -8.94 14.18 -13.95
CA ASP A 121 -9.60 15.24 -14.74
C ASP A 121 -10.06 16.42 -13.88
N TYR A 122 -9.88 16.37 -12.56
CA TYR A 122 -10.22 17.45 -11.64
C TYR A 122 -8.99 18.26 -11.25
N ASP A 123 -9.11 19.59 -11.30
CA ASP A 123 -8.09 20.49 -10.75
C ASP A 123 -8.06 20.34 -9.23
N TYR A 124 -6.98 19.76 -8.73
CA TYR A 124 -6.77 19.65 -7.30
C TYR A 124 -5.88 20.75 -6.80
N SER A 125 -6.41 21.60 -5.96
CA SER A 125 -5.61 22.36 -5.02
C SER A 125 -5.58 21.61 -3.69
N PHE A 126 -4.62 20.70 -3.52
CA PHE A 126 -4.35 20.16 -2.20
C PHE A 126 -3.56 21.17 -1.39
N LYS A 127 -3.87 21.28 -0.10
CA LYS A 127 -3.01 22.00 0.83
C LYS A 127 -1.66 21.29 0.83
N GLU A 128 -0.60 22.04 0.65
CA GLU A 128 0.78 21.54 0.63
C GLU A 128 1.08 20.61 1.82
N GLU A 129 0.56 20.95 3.01
CA GLU A 129 0.70 20.17 4.25
C GLU A 129 0.18 18.75 4.12
N VAL A 130 -0.93 18.54 3.41
CA VAL A 130 -1.52 17.21 3.21
C VAL A 130 -0.62 16.34 2.34
N ALA A 131 -0.03 16.93 1.32
CA ALA A 131 0.86 16.21 0.42
C ALA A 131 2.18 15.85 1.06
N VAL A 132 2.77 16.80 1.79
CA VAL A 132 4.01 16.57 2.54
C VAL A 132 3.78 15.45 3.55
N GLY A 133 2.63 15.46 4.24
CA GLY A 133 2.27 14.41 5.19
C GLY A 133 2.16 13.03 4.54
N LEU A 134 1.54 12.95 3.36
CA LEU A 134 1.43 11.69 2.61
C LEU A 134 2.79 11.16 2.17
N ILE A 135 3.63 12.02 1.61
CA ILE A 135 4.97 11.65 1.15
C ILE A 135 5.84 11.22 2.33
N GLU A 136 5.80 11.95 3.44
CA GLU A 136 6.54 11.61 4.65
C GLU A 136 6.09 10.26 5.21
N ASP A 137 4.78 9.99 5.29
CA ASP A 137 4.26 8.73 5.78
C ASP A 137 4.72 7.56 4.91
N LEU A 138 4.65 7.69 3.59
CA LEU A 138 5.12 6.67 2.66
C LEU A 138 6.63 6.41 2.83
N TYR A 139 7.42 7.47 2.95
CA TYR A 139 8.86 7.37 3.13
C TYR A 139 9.22 6.68 4.46
N PHE A 140 8.65 7.13 5.58
CA PHE A 140 8.94 6.58 6.90
C PHE A 140 8.52 5.10 7.01
N ASN A 141 7.35 4.75 6.54
CA ASN A 141 6.88 3.37 6.57
C ASN A 141 7.75 2.45 5.70
N ASN A 142 8.17 2.93 4.56
CA ASN A 142 9.04 2.16 3.66
C ASN A 142 10.44 1.96 4.26
N VAL A 143 11.03 3.00 4.85
CA VAL A 143 12.33 2.92 5.52
C VAL A 143 12.25 2.01 6.74
N ALA A 144 11.21 2.10 7.55
CA ALA A 144 11.00 1.22 8.69
C ALA A 144 10.88 -0.25 8.26
N ALA A 145 10.17 -0.53 7.16
CA ALA A 145 10.06 -1.88 6.62
C ALA A 145 11.41 -2.44 6.16
N ILE A 146 12.28 -1.60 5.59
CA ILE A 146 13.63 -1.99 5.17
C ILE A 146 14.52 -2.28 6.39
N LYS A 147 14.46 -1.45 7.44
CA LYS A 147 15.28 -1.60 8.64
C LYS A 147 14.91 -2.82 9.49
N ASN A 148 13.68 -3.28 9.40
CA ASN A 148 13.18 -4.42 10.18
C ASN A 148 13.27 -5.77 9.45
N LYS A 149 13.93 -5.79 8.32
CA LYS A 149 14.16 -7.02 7.54
C LYS A 149 15.40 -7.76 8.03
#